data_1619f1bb824f7c454b26d69ccd40af4c
#
_entry.id   1619f1bb824f7c454b26d69ccd40af4c
#
_cell.length_a   1.000
_cell.length_b   1.000
_cell.length_c   1.000
_cell.angle_alpha   90.00
_cell.angle_beta   90.00
_cell.angle_gamma   90.00
#
_symmetry.space_group_name_H-M   'P 1'
#
loop_
_entity.id
_entity.type
_entity.pdbx_description
1 polymer ?
#
loop_
_entity_poly.entity_id
_entity_poly.type
_entity_poly.pdbx_seq_one_letter_code
_entity_poly.pdbx_strand_id
1 'polypeptide(L)'
;MAIETWPGTNEPVELFLNAGPGRIPSNHSALLDLCQAVNVRLEPYIFLSGSNLLSSPTFNDGQPVPWRQINFSLMGELAEVMTAAVQDGYILQGYEEASVYNMLKQFGDLQANGTVDGSTTLGYLRQPGGWQSDIEVTRPVSLQDILGSGFVGSGDAEQSTGSFLFNPNHITWQPSLMQPVGGMDRIWQQLLLQPVPAQSCDYDQNALGRLDFAGRDSGDLAGQRFVGDLVRLEHTVKYVDNVPDGVMIGVDGLSGPVAADFCIITAAPALVGGDRTAPASGDSGYSIPVPDEMAITTNLAPRLKRALADVRMTPAIKVGLQGRTRFWEEEDEIYGGISWTTTPSSQIWYPSEDFNAPTGVLTAAYNRGDAGYRYGTWSQARRIRQALRGGETLHNDYASKVYADAAMTIAWQYMPGQVGGWGDETYINQAEIYRRITNLPRGRVYFAGDTYSQVPGWQEGSVDSARLAIASILSGKPSTDPDLY
;
A
#
# COMPACT_ATOMS: atom_id res chain seq x y z
N MET A 1 22.64 -3.46 1.89
CA MET A 1 22.13 -3.76 3.23
C MET A 1 23.05 -4.78 3.88
N ALA A 2 23.31 -4.67 5.17
CA ALA A 2 23.96 -5.73 5.89
C ALA A 2 23.02 -6.95 5.93
N ILE A 3 23.54 -8.15 5.67
CA ILE A 3 22.77 -9.39 5.70
C ILE A 3 23.21 -10.14 6.95
N GLU A 4 22.25 -10.53 7.78
CA GLU A 4 22.46 -11.37 8.94
C GLU A 4 22.00 -12.79 8.64
N THR A 5 22.50 -13.76 9.39
CA THR A 5 22.08 -15.15 9.28
C THR A 5 21.27 -15.55 10.52
N TRP A 6 20.38 -16.51 10.38
CA TRP A 6 19.66 -17.08 11.50
C TRP A 6 20.63 -17.64 12.54
N PRO A 7 20.39 -17.44 13.84
CA PRO A 7 21.27 -17.91 14.90
C PRO A 7 21.54 -19.39 14.80
N GLY A 8 22.83 -19.77 14.79
CA GLY A 8 23.27 -21.17 14.70
C GLY A 8 23.19 -21.80 13.31
N THR A 9 22.90 -21.01 12.27
CA THR A 9 22.85 -21.46 10.87
C THR A 9 23.74 -20.60 9.97
N ASN A 10 23.90 -21.01 8.70
CA ASN A 10 24.48 -20.18 7.65
C ASN A 10 23.36 -19.64 6.69
N GLU A 11 22.10 -19.82 7.07
CA GLU A 11 20.97 -19.36 6.25
C GLU A 11 20.79 -17.85 6.42
N PRO A 12 20.87 -17.05 5.34
CA PRO A 12 20.64 -15.61 5.44
C PRO A 12 19.18 -15.34 5.76
N VAL A 13 18.95 -14.27 6.52
CA VAL A 13 17.60 -13.70 6.66
C VAL A 13 17.26 -13.04 5.33
N GLU A 14 16.12 -13.39 4.75
CA GLU A 14 15.66 -12.80 3.49
C GLU A 14 15.09 -11.42 3.74
N LEU A 15 15.84 -10.38 3.39
CA LEU A 15 15.45 -8.99 3.61
C LEU A 15 14.85 -8.39 2.36
N PHE A 16 13.67 -7.80 2.49
CA PHE A 16 13.00 -7.09 1.41
C PHE A 16 12.32 -5.80 1.89
N LEU A 17 12.08 -4.89 0.96
CA LEU A 17 11.22 -3.72 1.15
C LEU A 17 10.12 -3.77 0.09
N ASN A 18 8.87 -3.87 0.50
CA ASN A 18 7.73 -3.68 -0.38
C ASN A 18 7.59 -2.19 -0.77
N ALA A 19 8.39 -1.76 -1.75
CA ALA A 19 8.44 -0.36 -2.19
C ALA A 19 7.13 0.11 -2.83
N GLY A 20 6.37 -0.81 -3.44
CA GLY A 20 5.03 -0.63 -3.97
C GLY A 20 3.94 -1.19 -3.04
N PRO A 21 3.07 -2.10 -3.54
CA PRO A 21 2.10 -2.81 -2.72
C PRO A 21 2.76 -3.54 -1.55
N GLY A 22 2.06 -3.74 -0.45
CA GLY A 22 2.64 -4.41 0.71
C GLY A 22 1.73 -5.48 1.32
N ARG A 23 0.50 -5.61 0.85
CA ARG A 23 -0.49 -6.54 1.43
C ARG A 23 -1.62 -6.87 0.47
N ILE A 24 -2.28 -7.99 0.72
CA ILE A 24 -3.41 -8.52 -0.05
C ILE A 24 -4.59 -8.76 0.90
N PRO A 25 -5.69 -8.02 0.79
CA PRO A 25 -6.94 -8.33 1.49
C PRO A 25 -7.53 -9.68 1.07
N SER A 26 -8.13 -10.42 2.01
CA SER A 26 -8.70 -11.75 1.77
C SER A 26 -9.90 -11.77 0.83
N ASN A 27 -10.49 -10.61 0.51
CA ASN A 27 -11.56 -10.46 -0.47
C ASN A 27 -11.04 -10.13 -1.89
N HIS A 28 -9.72 -10.07 -2.09
CA HIS A 28 -9.09 -9.90 -3.40
C HIS A 28 -8.94 -11.25 -4.10
N SER A 29 -10.06 -11.79 -4.58
CA SER A 29 -10.15 -13.15 -5.09
C SER A 29 -9.34 -13.37 -6.37
N ALA A 30 -9.32 -12.41 -7.30
CA ALA A 30 -8.62 -12.56 -8.56
C ALA A 30 -7.09 -12.64 -8.35
N LEU A 31 -6.56 -11.81 -7.43
CA LEU A 31 -5.14 -11.84 -7.08
C LEU A 31 -4.77 -13.09 -6.28
N LEU A 32 -5.63 -13.51 -5.34
CA LEU A 32 -5.40 -14.73 -4.55
C LEU A 32 -5.42 -15.99 -5.43
N ASP A 33 -6.37 -16.08 -6.38
CA ASP A 33 -6.41 -17.15 -7.38
C ASP A 33 -5.14 -17.16 -8.23
N LEU A 34 -4.65 -15.98 -8.62
CA LEU A 34 -3.39 -15.87 -9.36
C LEU A 34 -2.22 -16.37 -8.52
N CYS A 35 -2.10 -15.95 -7.26
CA CYS A 35 -1.06 -16.42 -6.34
C CYS A 35 -1.08 -17.96 -6.22
N GLN A 36 -2.27 -18.54 -6.07
CA GLN A 36 -2.43 -20.00 -6.02
C GLN A 36 -2.00 -20.65 -7.35
N ALA A 37 -2.44 -20.12 -8.48
CA ALA A 37 -2.14 -20.67 -9.80
C ALA A 37 -0.63 -20.67 -10.13
N VAL A 38 0.12 -19.68 -9.62
CA VAL A 38 1.56 -19.56 -9.86
C VAL A 38 2.42 -19.99 -8.65
N ASN A 39 1.82 -20.70 -7.68
CA ASN A 39 2.49 -21.24 -6.49
C ASN A 39 3.18 -20.19 -5.60
N VAL A 40 2.60 -19.02 -5.44
CA VAL A 40 3.04 -18.01 -4.45
C VAL A 40 2.49 -18.39 -3.08
N ARG A 41 3.38 -18.63 -2.13
CA ARG A 41 3.01 -18.86 -0.72
C ARG A 41 2.66 -17.55 -0.07
N LEU A 42 1.59 -17.57 0.73
CA LEU A 42 1.11 -16.42 1.50
C LEU A 42 1.27 -16.67 3.00
N GLU A 43 1.47 -15.59 3.73
CA GLU A 43 1.48 -15.54 5.18
C GLU A 43 0.61 -14.38 5.68
N PRO A 44 0.16 -14.41 6.96
CA PRO A 44 -0.62 -13.31 7.53
C PRO A 44 0.17 -12.00 7.54
N TYR A 45 -0.52 -10.90 7.24
CA TYR A 45 -0.01 -9.55 7.38
C TYR A 45 -0.67 -8.86 8.58
N ILE A 46 0.12 -8.40 9.54
CA ILE A 46 -0.36 -7.73 10.75
C ILE A 46 -0.45 -6.23 10.47
N PHE A 47 -1.67 -5.71 10.41
CA PHE A 47 -1.92 -4.29 10.16
C PHE A 47 -1.87 -3.45 11.45
N LEU A 48 -2.27 -4.01 12.58
CA LEU A 48 -2.29 -3.36 13.88
C LEU A 48 -1.81 -4.32 14.96
N SER A 49 -0.88 -3.84 15.77
CA SER A 49 -0.51 -4.39 17.06
C SER A 49 -0.93 -3.41 18.16
N GLY A 50 -1.43 -3.91 19.28
CA GLY A 50 -1.78 -3.06 20.42
C GLY A 50 -0.60 -2.26 20.98
N SER A 51 0.61 -2.72 20.73
CA SER A 51 1.87 -2.08 21.15
C SER A 51 2.37 -1.01 20.15
N ASN A 52 1.76 -0.88 18.96
CA ASN A 52 2.14 0.18 18.03
C ASN A 52 2.06 1.55 18.72
N LEU A 53 3.00 2.43 18.43
CA LEU A 53 3.19 3.69 19.14
C LEU A 53 2.49 4.85 18.43
N LEU A 54 1.98 5.78 19.22
CA LEU A 54 1.45 7.06 18.77
C LEU A 54 2.30 8.18 19.40
N SER A 55 2.79 9.11 18.60
CA SER A 55 3.60 10.25 19.06
C SER A 55 3.07 11.58 18.53
N SER A 56 2.93 12.53 19.44
CA SER A 56 2.57 13.93 19.15
C SER A 56 3.28 14.87 20.12
N PRO A 57 3.81 16.01 19.67
CA PRO A 57 4.46 16.98 20.53
C PRO A 57 3.50 17.68 21.50
N THR A 58 2.18 17.58 21.26
CA THR A 58 1.14 18.19 22.11
C THR A 58 0.56 17.22 23.14
N PHE A 59 1.07 15.99 23.20
CA PHE A 59 0.56 14.95 24.07
C PHE A 59 1.71 14.25 24.81
N ASN A 60 1.52 13.95 26.10
CA ASN A 60 2.45 13.20 26.95
C ASN A 60 3.90 13.74 26.88
N ASP A 61 4.07 15.07 26.89
CA ASP A 61 5.38 15.74 26.77
C ASP A 61 6.20 15.28 25.53
N GLY A 62 5.50 14.89 24.45
CA GLY A 62 6.11 14.37 23.24
C GLY A 62 6.57 12.91 23.30
N GLN A 63 6.41 12.25 24.45
CA GLN A 63 6.75 10.84 24.61
C GLN A 63 5.70 9.95 23.93
N PRO A 64 6.12 8.90 23.20
CA PRO A 64 5.20 8.00 22.54
C PRO A 64 4.37 7.19 23.54
N VAL A 65 3.17 6.82 23.12
CA VAL A 65 2.26 5.97 23.89
C VAL A 65 1.77 4.80 23.03
N PRO A 66 1.54 3.61 23.61
CA PRO A 66 0.96 2.50 22.88
C PRO A 66 -0.47 2.81 22.40
N TRP A 67 -0.80 2.38 21.18
CA TRP A 67 -2.13 2.55 20.60
C TRP A 67 -3.24 1.97 21.51
N ARG A 68 -2.98 0.82 22.15
CA ARG A 68 -3.94 0.20 23.08
C ARG A 68 -4.33 1.12 24.23
N GLN A 69 -3.38 1.89 24.76
CA GLN A 69 -3.64 2.81 25.88
C GLN A 69 -4.65 3.89 25.47
N ILE A 70 -4.43 4.52 24.33
CA ILE A 70 -5.34 5.57 23.85
C ILE A 70 -6.69 4.99 23.45
N ASN A 71 -6.70 3.86 22.74
CA ASN A 71 -7.94 3.25 22.28
C ASN A 71 -8.83 2.79 23.45
N PHE A 72 -8.26 2.12 24.45
CA PHE A 72 -9.04 1.66 25.60
C PHE A 72 -9.48 2.83 26.49
N SER A 73 -8.62 3.84 26.68
CA SER A 73 -9.02 5.07 27.37
C SER A 73 -10.18 5.76 26.66
N LEU A 74 -10.12 5.91 25.34
CA LEU A 74 -11.20 6.50 24.56
C LEU A 74 -12.51 5.71 24.69
N MET A 75 -12.46 4.38 24.62
CA MET A 75 -13.64 3.53 24.81
C MET A 75 -14.26 3.75 26.18
N GLY A 76 -13.45 3.78 27.24
CA GLY A 76 -13.90 4.00 28.60
C GLY A 76 -14.50 5.38 28.81
N GLU A 77 -13.79 6.42 28.43
CA GLU A 77 -14.22 7.82 28.54
C GLU A 77 -15.53 8.09 27.78
N LEU A 78 -15.66 7.57 26.56
CA LEU A 78 -16.90 7.69 25.78
C LEU A 78 -18.07 6.93 26.44
N ALA A 79 -17.82 5.73 26.99
CA ALA A 79 -18.84 4.97 27.69
C ALA A 79 -19.32 5.71 28.96
N GLU A 80 -18.42 6.35 29.70
CA GLU A 80 -18.74 7.14 30.87
C GLU A 80 -19.61 8.35 30.51
N VAL A 81 -19.22 9.12 29.48
CA VAL A 81 -19.99 10.27 28.97
C VAL A 81 -21.38 9.82 28.48
N MET A 82 -21.44 8.72 27.71
CA MET A 82 -22.74 8.17 27.25
C MET A 82 -23.61 7.70 28.39
N THR A 83 -23.03 7.08 29.42
CA THR A 83 -23.78 6.62 30.62
C THR A 83 -24.41 7.80 31.33
N ALA A 84 -23.68 8.89 31.56
CA ALA A 84 -24.21 10.12 32.14
C ALA A 84 -25.36 10.71 31.29
N ALA A 85 -25.18 10.77 29.96
CA ALA A 85 -26.19 11.30 29.05
C ALA A 85 -27.48 10.45 29.01
N VAL A 86 -27.37 9.12 29.19
CA VAL A 86 -28.54 8.21 29.32
C VAL A 86 -29.25 8.46 30.65
N GLN A 87 -28.52 8.58 31.75
CA GLN A 87 -29.09 8.87 33.09
C GLN A 87 -29.85 10.19 33.11
N ASP A 88 -29.33 11.19 32.42
CA ASP A 88 -29.96 12.51 32.31
C ASP A 88 -31.13 12.54 31.27
N GLY A 89 -31.39 11.42 30.60
CA GLY A 89 -32.48 11.31 29.62
C GLY A 89 -32.24 12.03 28.30
N TYR A 90 -30.99 12.40 27.96
CA TYR A 90 -30.69 13.11 26.70
C TYR A 90 -30.61 12.21 25.47
N ILE A 91 -30.21 10.95 25.66
CA ILE A 91 -30.02 10.01 24.54
C ILE A 91 -30.66 8.66 24.83
N LEU A 92 -30.86 7.85 23.79
CA LEU A 92 -31.36 6.47 23.83
C LEU A 92 -32.72 6.31 24.52
N GLN A 93 -33.58 7.32 24.45
CA GLN A 93 -34.96 7.25 24.92
C GLN A 93 -35.73 6.15 24.14
N GLY A 94 -36.55 5.36 24.87
CA GLY A 94 -37.35 4.26 24.30
C GLY A 94 -36.62 2.92 24.23
N TYR A 95 -35.37 2.87 24.66
CA TYR A 95 -34.67 1.59 24.90
C TYR A 95 -34.76 1.16 26.36
N GLU A 96 -34.58 -0.13 26.59
CA GLU A 96 -34.52 -0.63 27.98
C GLU A 96 -33.21 -0.15 28.64
N GLU A 97 -33.37 0.66 29.66
CA GLU A 97 -32.25 1.34 30.34
C GLU A 97 -31.19 0.35 30.87
N ALA A 98 -31.62 -0.77 31.46
CA ALA A 98 -30.73 -1.80 31.99
C ALA A 98 -29.87 -2.44 30.89
N SER A 99 -30.44 -2.65 29.71
CA SER A 99 -29.70 -3.19 28.53
C SER A 99 -28.69 -2.20 28.02
N VAL A 100 -29.01 -0.90 27.96
CA VAL A 100 -28.11 0.16 27.55
C VAL A 100 -26.93 0.26 28.52
N TYR A 101 -27.18 0.27 29.83
CA TYR A 101 -26.11 0.31 30.84
C TYR A 101 -25.21 -0.91 30.75
N ASN A 102 -25.77 -2.10 30.60
CA ASN A 102 -24.97 -3.30 30.48
C ASN A 102 -24.07 -3.27 29.23
N MET A 103 -24.57 -2.74 28.13
CA MET A 103 -23.78 -2.54 26.91
C MET A 103 -22.64 -1.55 27.13
N LEU A 104 -22.93 -0.36 27.68
CA LEU A 104 -21.92 0.68 27.93
C LEU A 104 -20.89 0.22 28.95
N LYS A 105 -21.34 -0.49 30.00
CA LYS A 105 -20.47 -1.06 31.01
C LYS A 105 -19.47 -2.05 30.39
N GLN A 106 -19.91 -2.92 29.51
CA GLN A 106 -19.03 -3.87 28.82
C GLN A 106 -18.13 -3.17 27.79
N PHE A 107 -18.68 -2.21 27.04
CA PHE A 107 -17.92 -1.46 26.02
C PHE A 107 -16.76 -0.67 26.61
N GLY A 108 -16.97 0.02 27.75
CA GLY A 108 -15.97 0.87 28.40
C GLY A 108 -15.36 0.25 29.65
N ASP A 109 -15.70 -0.99 30.00
CA ASP A 109 -15.30 -1.64 31.26
C ASP A 109 -15.58 -0.78 32.50
N LEU A 110 -16.78 -0.16 32.55
CA LEU A 110 -17.13 0.76 33.61
C LEU A 110 -17.33 0.02 34.95
N GLN A 111 -16.90 0.65 36.02
CA GLN A 111 -17.19 0.24 37.38
C GLN A 111 -18.70 0.29 37.70
N ALA A 112 -19.11 -0.25 38.84
CA ALA A 112 -20.52 -0.25 39.25
C ALA A 112 -21.10 1.18 39.43
N ASN A 113 -20.26 2.16 39.67
CA ASN A 113 -20.64 3.57 39.77
C ASN A 113 -20.71 4.30 38.41
N GLY A 114 -20.44 3.63 37.32
CA GLY A 114 -20.47 4.21 35.98
C GLY A 114 -19.19 4.91 35.53
N THR A 115 -18.09 4.80 36.28
CA THR A 115 -16.81 5.42 35.94
C THR A 115 -15.85 4.42 35.31
N VAL A 116 -14.91 4.90 34.49
CA VAL A 116 -13.87 4.06 33.86
C VAL A 116 -12.64 3.89 34.73
N ASP A 117 -12.48 4.72 35.75
CA ASP A 117 -11.32 4.66 36.64
C ASP A 117 -11.27 3.32 37.40
N GLY A 118 -10.15 2.62 37.31
CA GLY A 118 -9.94 1.32 37.96
C GLY A 118 -10.46 0.13 37.12
N SER A 119 -10.73 0.29 35.83
CA SER A 119 -11.04 -0.80 34.91
C SER A 119 -10.03 -1.94 34.98
N THR A 120 -10.51 -3.18 34.98
CA THR A 120 -9.67 -4.38 35.12
C THR A 120 -9.67 -5.28 33.86
N THR A 121 -10.60 -5.06 32.95
CA THR A 121 -10.78 -5.90 31.75
C THR A 121 -10.26 -5.20 30.49
N LEU A 122 -10.63 -3.94 30.28
CA LEU A 122 -10.19 -3.10 29.18
C LEU A 122 -9.16 -2.05 29.60
N GLY A 123 -8.81 -2.02 30.90
CA GLY A 123 -7.80 -1.12 31.44
C GLY A 123 -6.45 -1.37 30.78
N TYR A 124 -5.71 -0.31 30.58
CA TYR A 124 -4.35 -0.39 30.09
C TYR A 124 -3.44 -0.96 31.17
N LEU A 125 -2.84 -2.09 30.89
CA LEU A 125 -1.78 -2.66 31.70
C LEU A 125 -0.43 -2.17 31.18
N ARG A 126 0.43 -1.66 32.07
CA ARG A 126 1.77 -1.21 31.72
C ARG A 126 2.64 -2.36 31.20
N GLN A 127 2.43 -3.56 31.78
CA GLN A 127 3.02 -4.81 31.33
C GLN A 127 1.90 -5.84 31.07
N PRO A 128 1.40 -5.95 29.85
CA PRO A 128 0.36 -6.93 29.54
C PRO A 128 0.89 -8.36 29.62
N GLY A 129 0.04 -9.29 30.02
CA GLY A 129 0.24 -10.72 29.80
C GLY A 129 0.95 -11.51 30.87
N GLY A 130 1.10 -11.05 32.11
CA GLY A 130 1.73 -11.84 33.17
C GLY A 130 1.08 -11.66 34.54
N TRP A 131 0.99 -12.73 35.32
CA TRP A 131 0.71 -12.70 36.75
C TRP A 131 1.98 -12.31 37.52
N GLN A 132 2.47 -11.10 37.29
CA GLN A 132 3.60 -10.59 38.05
C GLN A 132 3.10 -9.57 39.07
N SER A 133 3.76 -9.50 40.19
CA SER A 133 3.40 -8.59 41.31
C SER A 133 3.44 -7.10 40.92
N ASP A 134 4.05 -6.78 39.78
CA ASP A 134 4.31 -5.42 39.32
C ASP A 134 3.37 -4.98 38.19
N ILE A 135 2.28 -5.73 37.95
CA ILE A 135 1.25 -5.31 36.97
C ILE A 135 0.54 -4.08 37.52
N GLU A 136 0.78 -2.96 36.87
CA GLU A 136 0.14 -1.70 37.19
C GLU A 136 -0.92 -1.36 36.14
N VAL A 137 -2.17 -1.20 36.58
CA VAL A 137 -3.23 -0.63 35.75
C VAL A 137 -3.05 0.87 35.74
N THR A 138 -2.71 1.43 34.58
CA THR A 138 -2.58 2.88 34.45
C THR A 138 -3.95 3.53 34.41
N ARG A 139 -4.03 4.79 34.90
CA ARG A 139 -5.26 5.57 34.74
C ARG A 139 -5.57 5.79 33.28
N PRO A 140 -6.85 5.83 32.91
CA PRO A 140 -7.26 6.22 31.56
C PRO A 140 -6.70 7.61 31.20
N VAL A 141 -6.37 7.79 29.94
CA VAL A 141 -6.07 9.12 29.39
C VAL A 141 -7.40 9.85 29.20
N SER A 142 -7.50 11.08 29.69
CA SER A 142 -8.75 11.84 29.60
C SER A 142 -9.18 12.10 28.17
N LEU A 143 -10.49 12.15 27.92
CA LEU A 143 -11.04 12.49 26.60
C LEU A 143 -10.50 13.85 26.10
N GLN A 144 -10.34 14.83 27.00
CA GLN A 144 -9.79 16.14 26.65
C GLN A 144 -8.36 16.04 26.11
N ASP A 145 -7.51 15.24 26.74
CA ASP A 145 -6.12 15.03 26.30
C ASP A 145 -6.07 14.28 24.97
N ILE A 146 -6.93 13.27 24.79
CA ILE A 146 -7.05 12.54 23.52
C ILE A 146 -7.46 13.49 22.38
N LEU A 147 -8.45 14.35 22.59
CA LEU A 147 -8.91 15.32 21.60
C LEU A 147 -7.84 16.37 21.29
N GLY A 148 -7.02 16.76 22.28
CA GLY A 148 -5.90 17.70 22.12
C GLY A 148 -4.64 17.09 21.50
N SER A 149 -4.55 15.77 21.40
CA SER A 149 -3.33 15.05 21.00
C SER A 149 -3.00 15.15 19.51
N GLY A 150 -3.98 15.45 18.65
CA GLY A 150 -3.85 15.33 17.19
C GLY A 150 -4.06 13.90 16.65
N PHE A 151 -4.24 12.89 17.52
CA PHE A 151 -4.46 11.50 17.09
C PHE A 151 -5.85 11.27 16.44
N VAL A 152 -6.82 12.11 16.79
CA VAL A 152 -8.21 12.01 16.29
C VAL A 152 -8.38 12.63 14.90
N GLY A 153 -7.32 13.27 14.38
CA GLY A 153 -7.32 13.99 13.12
C GLY A 153 -7.82 15.43 13.32
N SER A 154 -6.93 16.40 13.21
CA SER A 154 -7.32 17.74 12.81
C SER A 154 -7.64 17.65 11.31
N GLY A 155 -8.68 18.33 10.84
CA GLY A 155 -9.05 18.34 9.42
C GLY A 155 -8.02 18.94 8.46
N ASP A 156 -6.74 18.98 8.86
CA ASP A 156 -5.64 19.39 8.00
C ASP A 156 -5.33 18.28 7.01
N ALA A 157 -5.72 18.53 5.76
CA ALA A 157 -5.41 17.71 4.57
C ALA A 157 -3.90 17.39 4.39
N GLU A 158 -3.04 17.93 5.23
CA GLU A 158 -1.59 17.70 5.19
C GLU A 158 -1.19 16.31 5.70
N GLN A 159 -2.01 15.69 6.53
CA GLN A 159 -1.79 14.33 7.00
C GLN A 159 -2.67 13.37 6.20
N SER A 160 -2.10 12.76 5.21
CA SER A 160 -2.75 11.92 4.20
C SER A 160 -3.46 10.65 4.70
N THR A 161 -3.61 10.48 6.01
CA THR A 161 -3.99 9.20 6.61
C THR A 161 -5.23 9.25 7.48
N GLY A 162 -5.90 10.39 7.56
CA GLY A 162 -7.02 10.54 8.48
C GLY A 162 -6.60 10.39 9.95
N SER A 163 -7.51 9.98 10.80
CA SER A 163 -7.24 9.76 12.20
C SER A 163 -6.31 8.56 12.43
N PHE A 164 -5.20 8.73 13.12
CA PHE A 164 -4.31 7.65 13.52
C PHE A 164 -5.04 6.61 14.37
N LEU A 165 -5.94 7.07 15.22
CA LEU A 165 -6.67 6.22 16.15
C LEU A 165 -7.72 5.35 15.45
N PHE A 166 -8.44 5.91 14.45
CA PHE A 166 -9.54 5.23 13.78
C PHE A 166 -9.16 4.60 12.43
N ASN A 167 -7.93 4.76 11.97
CA ASN A 167 -7.48 4.17 10.73
C ASN A 167 -7.74 2.64 10.66
N PRO A 168 -7.52 1.86 11.73
CA PRO A 168 -7.80 0.43 11.74
C PRO A 168 -9.27 0.08 11.51
N ASN A 169 -10.20 1.00 11.74
CA ASN A 169 -11.64 0.79 11.57
C ASN A 169 -12.11 1.03 10.13
N HIS A 170 -11.22 1.49 9.24
CA HIS A 170 -11.57 1.72 7.85
C HIS A 170 -11.93 0.41 7.15
N ILE A 171 -12.98 0.43 6.33
CA ILE A 171 -13.55 -0.75 5.67
C ILE A 171 -12.52 -1.57 4.87
N THR A 172 -11.49 -0.92 4.32
CA THR A 172 -10.43 -1.60 3.55
C THR A 172 -9.52 -2.48 4.40
N TRP A 173 -9.54 -2.33 5.74
CA TRP A 173 -8.74 -3.11 6.68
C TRP A 173 -9.52 -4.19 7.43
N GLN A 174 -10.83 -4.28 7.21
CA GLN A 174 -11.67 -5.29 7.85
C GLN A 174 -11.39 -6.72 7.35
N PRO A 175 -11.11 -6.97 6.05
CA PRO A 175 -10.69 -8.30 5.62
C PRO A 175 -9.36 -8.73 6.26
N SER A 176 -9.17 -10.02 6.44
CA SER A 176 -7.85 -10.54 6.80
C SER A 176 -6.83 -10.14 5.75
N LEU A 177 -5.66 -9.72 6.19
CA LEU A 177 -4.59 -9.28 5.30
C LEU A 177 -3.52 -10.36 5.18
N MET A 178 -3.01 -10.52 3.98
CA MET A 178 -1.96 -11.47 3.62
C MET A 178 -0.81 -10.73 2.94
N GLN A 179 0.35 -11.37 2.92
CA GLN A 179 1.48 -10.99 2.06
C GLN A 179 2.16 -12.26 1.49
N PRO A 180 2.82 -12.17 0.34
CA PRO A 180 3.68 -13.26 -0.13
C PRO A 180 4.90 -13.44 0.77
N VAL A 181 5.24 -14.68 1.07
CA VAL A 181 6.51 -15.04 1.73
C VAL A 181 7.66 -14.57 0.85
N GLY A 182 8.55 -13.74 1.39
CA GLY A 182 9.68 -13.16 0.68
C GLY A 182 9.37 -11.90 -0.13
N GLY A 183 8.19 -11.27 0.09
CA GLY A 183 7.83 -9.97 -0.50
C GLY A 183 6.86 -10.04 -1.68
N MET A 184 6.28 -8.88 -2.01
CA MET A 184 5.26 -8.75 -3.06
C MET A 184 5.79 -9.04 -4.47
N ASP A 185 7.08 -8.93 -4.68
CA ASP A 185 7.73 -9.21 -5.97
C ASP A 185 7.72 -10.70 -6.34
N ARG A 186 7.49 -11.60 -5.37
CA ARG A 186 7.32 -13.03 -5.63
C ARG A 186 6.20 -13.33 -6.62
N ILE A 187 5.15 -12.50 -6.66
CA ILE A 187 4.04 -12.69 -7.59
C ILE A 187 4.52 -12.58 -9.04
N TRP A 188 5.18 -11.48 -9.39
CA TRP A 188 5.64 -11.30 -10.76
C TRP A 188 6.83 -12.21 -11.09
N GLN A 189 7.73 -12.52 -10.14
CA GLN A 189 8.80 -13.49 -10.33
C GLN A 189 8.23 -14.86 -10.71
N GLN A 190 7.22 -15.34 -10.01
CA GLN A 190 6.55 -16.61 -10.32
C GLN A 190 5.78 -16.56 -11.67
N LEU A 191 5.21 -15.39 -12.02
CA LEU A 191 4.63 -15.20 -13.35
C LEU A 191 5.67 -15.32 -14.46
N LEU A 192 6.87 -14.76 -14.31
CA LEU A 192 7.95 -14.85 -15.27
C LEU A 192 8.41 -16.30 -15.50
N LEU A 193 8.31 -17.15 -14.47
CA LEU A 193 8.64 -18.57 -14.52
C LEU A 193 7.53 -19.47 -15.09
N GLN A 194 6.38 -18.90 -15.50
CA GLN A 194 5.34 -19.72 -16.11
C GLN A 194 5.77 -20.17 -17.52
N PRO A 195 5.61 -21.47 -17.85
CA PRO A 195 5.96 -21.99 -19.16
C PRO A 195 5.05 -21.43 -20.24
N VAL A 196 5.61 -21.15 -21.41
CA VAL A 196 4.84 -20.79 -22.60
C VAL A 196 4.90 -21.91 -23.64
N PRO A 197 3.79 -22.15 -24.40
CA PRO A 197 3.80 -23.15 -25.47
C PRO A 197 4.89 -22.86 -26.51
N ALA A 198 5.56 -23.89 -26.96
CA ALA A 198 6.66 -23.80 -27.94
C ALA A 198 6.30 -23.06 -29.23
N GLN A 199 5.01 -22.99 -29.56
CA GLN A 199 4.47 -22.39 -30.80
C GLN A 199 4.03 -20.93 -30.62
N SER A 200 4.21 -20.32 -29.43
CA SER A 200 3.55 -19.07 -29.08
C SER A 200 4.13 -17.81 -29.71
N CYS A 201 5.34 -17.80 -30.24
CA CYS A 201 5.92 -16.68 -31.01
C CYS A 201 7.32 -17.02 -31.54
N ASP A 202 7.81 -16.26 -32.53
CA ASP A 202 9.21 -16.24 -32.91
C ASP A 202 10.02 -15.62 -31.75
N TYR A 203 10.94 -16.43 -31.24
CA TYR A 203 11.75 -16.04 -30.07
C TYR A 203 13.22 -15.95 -30.47
N ASP A 204 13.78 -14.77 -30.35
CA ASP A 204 15.21 -14.57 -30.53
C ASP A 204 15.92 -14.60 -29.17
N GLN A 205 16.67 -15.67 -28.91
CA GLN A 205 17.44 -15.82 -27.67
C GLN A 205 18.53 -14.75 -27.48
N ASN A 206 18.93 -14.09 -28.55
CA ASN A 206 19.98 -13.07 -28.56
C ASN A 206 19.42 -11.64 -28.63
N ALA A 207 18.09 -11.47 -28.51
CA ALA A 207 17.47 -10.15 -28.56
C ALA A 207 18.01 -9.25 -27.45
N LEU A 208 18.34 -8.01 -27.81
CA LEU A 208 18.74 -6.98 -26.83
C LEU A 208 17.63 -6.73 -25.80
N GLY A 209 18.01 -6.43 -24.58
CA GLY A 209 17.07 -6.12 -23.50
C GLY A 209 16.31 -7.32 -22.94
N ARG A 210 16.77 -8.52 -23.19
CA ARG A 210 16.18 -9.73 -22.59
C ARG A 210 16.29 -9.66 -21.07
N LEU A 211 15.18 -9.95 -20.40
CA LEU A 211 15.15 -10.03 -18.94
C LEU A 211 15.90 -11.28 -18.46
N ASP A 212 16.89 -11.08 -17.59
CA ASP A 212 17.45 -12.16 -16.80
C ASP A 212 16.65 -12.27 -15.49
N PHE A 213 16.19 -13.47 -15.15
CA PHE A 213 15.37 -13.72 -13.97
C PHE A 213 15.78 -15.00 -13.25
N ALA A 214 15.69 -14.95 -11.91
CA ALA A 214 16.11 -16.04 -11.06
C ALA A 214 15.34 -17.35 -11.33
N GLY A 215 16.03 -18.47 -11.32
CA GLY A 215 15.43 -19.80 -11.51
C GLY A 215 15.34 -20.29 -12.95
N ARG A 216 15.63 -19.42 -13.95
CA ARG A 216 15.53 -19.77 -15.37
C ARG A 216 16.44 -20.93 -15.79
N ASP A 217 17.67 -20.93 -15.29
CA ASP A 217 18.70 -21.91 -15.68
C ASP A 217 18.84 -23.04 -14.65
N SER A 218 17.84 -23.21 -13.76
CA SER A 218 17.86 -24.28 -12.77
C SER A 218 17.56 -25.65 -13.41
N GLY A 219 18.55 -26.52 -13.43
CA GLY A 219 18.55 -27.96 -13.72
C GLY A 219 17.43 -28.51 -14.64
N ASP A 220 16.30 -28.89 -14.06
CA ASP A 220 15.19 -29.53 -14.75
C ASP A 220 14.42 -28.62 -15.73
N LEU A 221 14.66 -27.30 -15.70
CA LEU A 221 14.00 -26.31 -16.52
C LEU A 221 14.81 -25.89 -17.76
N ALA A 222 16.01 -26.43 -17.91
CA ALA A 222 16.88 -26.11 -19.03
C ALA A 222 16.23 -26.47 -20.38
N GLY A 223 16.12 -25.48 -21.28
CA GLY A 223 15.51 -25.64 -22.59
C GLY A 223 14.00 -25.38 -22.66
N GLN A 224 13.31 -25.12 -21.55
CA GLN A 224 11.93 -24.63 -21.55
C GLN A 224 11.89 -23.14 -21.86
N ARG A 225 10.75 -22.68 -22.38
CA ARG A 225 10.43 -21.26 -22.61
C ARG A 225 9.47 -20.78 -21.53
N PHE A 226 9.73 -19.57 -21.04
CA PHE A 226 8.97 -18.96 -19.96
C PHE A 226 8.41 -17.61 -20.39
N VAL A 227 7.42 -17.11 -19.66
CA VAL A 227 6.86 -15.75 -19.84
C VAL A 227 7.97 -14.71 -19.79
N GLY A 228 8.94 -14.85 -18.88
CA GLY A 228 10.08 -13.94 -18.77
C GLY A 228 10.93 -13.84 -20.03
N ASP A 229 11.01 -14.90 -20.82
CA ASP A 229 11.72 -14.90 -22.09
C ASP A 229 11.09 -13.98 -23.15
N LEU A 230 9.80 -13.62 -22.98
CA LEU A 230 9.07 -12.71 -23.86
C LEU A 230 9.23 -11.24 -23.48
N VAL A 231 9.75 -10.96 -22.28
CA VAL A 231 9.94 -9.60 -21.78
C VAL A 231 11.17 -8.96 -22.43
N ARG A 232 11.04 -7.71 -22.85
CA ARG A 232 12.12 -6.89 -23.39
C ARG A 232 12.26 -5.63 -22.54
N LEU A 233 13.40 -5.50 -21.86
CA LEU A 233 13.81 -4.32 -21.12
C LEU A 233 14.56 -3.34 -22.02
N GLU A 234 14.74 -2.11 -21.57
CA GLU A 234 15.49 -1.05 -22.29
C GLU A 234 14.87 -0.68 -23.65
N HIS A 235 13.58 -0.95 -23.82
CA HIS A 235 12.83 -0.69 -25.03
C HIS A 235 11.70 0.29 -24.74
N THR A 236 11.94 1.59 -24.98
CA THR A 236 10.93 2.63 -24.76
C THR A 236 9.94 2.67 -25.91
N VAL A 237 8.66 2.46 -25.61
CA VAL A 237 7.57 2.62 -26.59
C VAL A 237 7.35 4.10 -26.85
N LYS A 238 7.35 4.52 -28.11
CA LYS A 238 7.16 5.92 -28.56
C LYS A 238 5.79 6.18 -29.13
N TYR A 239 5.23 5.20 -29.84
CA TYR A 239 3.87 5.32 -30.35
C TYR A 239 3.17 3.98 -30.44
N VAL A 240 1.84 4.04 -30.41
CA VAL A 240 0.95 2.90 -30.63
C VAL A 240 -0.19 3.37 -31.53
N ASP A 241 -0.21 2.92 -32.78
CA ASP A 241 -1.19 3.33 -33.78
C ASP A 241 -2.05 2.16 -34.26
N ASN A 242 -3.37 2.33 -34.21
CA ASN A 242 -4.27 1.42 -34.90
C ASN A 242 -4.09 1.53 -36.42
N VAL A 243 -4.02 0.40 -37.05
CA VAL A 243 -4.07 0.28 -38.52
C VAL A 243 -5.22 -0.66 -38.94
N PRO A 244 -5.64 -0.75 -40.19
CA PRO A 244 -6.82 -1.51 -40.59
C PRO A 244 -6.83 -2.97 -40.08
N ASP A 245 -5.68 -3.63 -40.09
CA ASP A 245 -5.58 -5.07 -39.79
C ASP A 245 -4.79 -5.34 -38.48
N GLY A 246 -4.46 -4.33 -37.67
CA GLY A 246 -3.66 -4.54 -36.46
C GLY A 246 -3.28 -3.27 -35.76
N VAL A 247 -2.13 -3.32 -35.13
CA VAL A 247 -1.50 -2.22 -34.39
C VAL A 247 -0.02 -2.12 -34.78
N MET A 248 0.47 -0.91 -34.99
CA MET A 248 1.89 -0.64 -35.21
C MET A 248 2.47 0.02 -33.98
N ILE A 249 3.54 -0.55 -33.44
CA ILE A 249 4.16 -0.11 -32.18
C ILE A 249 5.58 0.35 -32.49
N GLY A 250 5.85 1.64 -32.30
CA GLY A 250 7.18 2.23 -32.44
C GLY A 250 7.96 2.09 -31.14
N VAL A 251 9.16 1.53 -31.23
CA VAL A 251 10.02 1.26 -30.08
C VAL A 251 11.42 1.81 -30.36
N ASP A 252 11.99 2.54 -29.41
CA ASP A 252 13.36 3.05 -29.55
C ASP A 252 14.37 1.91 -29.73
N GLY A 253 15.35 2.16 -30.59
CA GLY A 253 16.43 1.22 -30.83
C GLY A 253 16.10 0.11 -31.82
N LEU A 254 14.85 -0.03 -32.25
CA LEU A 254 14.45 -0.97 -33.29
C LEU A 254 14.51 -0.33 -34.68
N SER A 255 14.90 -1.10 -35.70
CA SER A 255 15.01 -0.63 -37.08
C SER A 255 13.65 -0.35 -37.76
N GLY A 256 12.56 -0.79 -37.16
CA GLY A 256 11.20 -0.58 -37.63
C GLY A 256 10.16 -0.86 -36.55
N PRO A 257 8.89 -0.51 -36.82
CA PRO A 257 7.82 -0.77 -35.86
C PRO A 257 7.52 -2.27 -35.73
N VAL A 258 7.06 -2.63 -34.54
CA VAL A 258 6.51 -3.96 -34.25
C VAL A 258 5.04 -3.98 -34.69
N ALA A 259 4.68 -4.94 -35.56
CA ALA A 259 3.30 -5.18 -35.93
C ALA A 259 2.67 -6.22 -35.02
N ALA A 260 1.42 -6.00 -34.61
CA ALA A 260 0.66 -6.93 -33.78
C ALA A 260 -0.83 -6.89 -34.15
N ASP A 261 -1.56 -7.97 -33.85
CA ASP A 261 -3.02 -7.99 -34.00
C ASP A 261 -3.72 -7.12 -33.01
N PHE A 262 -3.21 -7.08 -31.75
CA PHE A 262 -3.73 -6.30 -30.65
C PHE A 262 -2.59 -5.75 -29.79
N CYS A 263 -2.87 -4.68 -29.04
CA CYS A 263 -1.96 -4.13 -28.04
C CYS A 263 -2.70 -3.89 -26.73
N ILE A 264 -2.13 -4.35 -25.62
CA ILE A 264 -2.59 -4.02 -24.25
C ILE A 264 -1.58 -3.05 -23.65
N ILE A 265 -2.02 -1.83 -23.33
CA ILE A 265 -1.20 -0.80 -22.70
C ILE A 265 -1.41 -0.86 -21.19
N THR A 266 -0.31 -1.02 -20.44
CA THR A 266 -0.31 -1.01 -18.96
C THR A 266 0.41 0.19 -18.38
N ALA A 267 0.90 1.10 -19.22
CA ALA A 267 1.56 2.34 -18.82
C ALA A 267 0.57 3.31 -18.16
N ALA A 268 1.08 4.20 -17.30
CA ALA A 268 0.25 5.20 -16.65
C ALA A 268 -0.58 6.02 -17.66
N PRO A 269 -1.86 6.31 -17.40
CA PRO A 269 -2.77 6.94 -18.36
C PRO A 269 -2.25 8.26 -18.92
N ALA A 270 -1.59 9.07 -18.10
CA ALA A 270 -1.01 10.35 -18.52
C ALA A 270 0.05 10.22 -19.61
N LEU A 271 0.79 9.09 -19.66
CA LEU A 271 1.79 8.84 -20.71
C LEU A 271 1.13 8.65 -22.08
N VAL A 272 -0.12 8.19 -22.10
CA VAL A 272 -0.89 7.90 -23.34
C VAL A 272 -1.85 9.04 -23.68
N GLY A 273 -2.30 9.81 -22.71
CA GLY A 273 -3.25 10.93 -22.88
C GLY A 273 -2.68 12.11 -23.65
N GLY A 274 -1.35 12.24 -23.68
CA GLY A 274 -0.65 13.27 -24.44
C GLY A 274 -0.48 14.60 -23.71
N ASP A 275 -0.79 14.67 -22.42
CA ASP A 275 -0.52 15.82 -21.57
C ASP A 275 0.88 15.74 -20.97
N ARG A 276 1.49 16.93 -20.75
CA ARG A 276 2.83 17.02 -20.13
C ARG A 276 2.83 16.95 -18.62
N THR A 277 1.65 16.94 -18.03
CA THR A 277 1.46 16.83 -16.57
C THR A 277 0.27 15.95 -16.28
N ALA A 278 0.39 15.10 -15.25
CA ALA A 278 -0.73 14.35 -14.70
C ALA A 278 -1.31 15.10 -13.49
N PRO A 279 -2.65 15.23 -13.38
CA PRO A 279 -3.24 15.73 -12.14
C PRO A 279 -2.88 14.80 -10.99
N ALA A 280 -2.38 15.37 -9.87
CA ALA A 280 -2.11 14.60 -8.66
C ALA A 280 -3.37 14.52 -7.79
N SER A 281 -3.50 13.45 -7.01
CA SER A 281 -4.49 13.36 -5.95
C SER A 281 -4.14 14.30 -4.80
N GLY A 282 -5.15 14.76 -4.08
CA GLY A 282 -5.05 15.73 -2.99
C GLY A 282 -5.79 17.03 -3.32
N ASP A 283 -5.88 17.91 -2.33
CA ASP A 283 -6.65 19.16 -2.41
C ASP A 283 -5.84 20.36 -2.93
N SER A 284 -4.51 20.26 -2.93
CA SER A 284 -3.60 21.36 -3.27
C SER A 284 -3.42 21.61 -4.77
N GLY A 285 -4.01 20.78 -5.63
CA GLY A 285 -3.95 20.97 -7.07
C GLY A 285 -2.57 20.75 -7.69
N TYR A 286 -1.71 19.95 -7.06
CA TYR A 286 -0.41 19.61 -7.61
C TYR A 286 -0.53 18.85 -8.92
N SER A 287 0.50 18.97 -9.76
CA SER A 287 0.65 18.22 -11.00
C SER A 287 1.98 17.49 -11.02
N ILE A 288 1.95 16.26 -11.51
CA ILE A 288 3.14 15.42 -11.67
C ILE A 288 3.68 15.62 -13.09
N PRO A 289 4.96 15.98 -13.27
CA PRO A 289 5.53 16.10 -14.60
C PRO A 289 5.53 14.77 -15.35
N VAL A 290 5.13 14.80 -16.62
CA VAL A 290 5.26 13.69 -17.56
C VAL A 290 6.50 13.94 -18.42
N PRO A 291 7.55 13.13 -18.33
CA PRO A 291 8.74 13.30 -19.15
C PRO A 291 8.41 13.11 -20.63
N ASP A 292 8.86 14.05 -21.49
CA ASP A 292 8.59 14.00 -22.95
C ASP A 292 9.10 12.71 -23.59
N GLU A 293 10.23 12.19 -23.12
CA GLU A 293 10.84 10.96 -23.59
C GLU A 293 10.03 9.70 -23.26
N MET A 294 9.11 9.79 -22.28
CA MET A 294 8.24 8.68 -21.84
C MET A 294 6.83 8.76 -22.44
N ALA A 295 6.47 9.86 -23.08
CA ALA A 295 5.15 10.04 -23.67
C ALA A 295 4.94 9.08 -24.86
N ILE A 296 3.79 8.40 -24.85
CA ILE A 296 3.38 7.46 -25.91
C ILE A 296 2.41 8.18 -26.84
N THR A 297 2.82 8.44 -28.08
CA THR A 297 1.92 9.01 -29.09
C THR A 297 0.96 7.94 -29.59
N THR A 298 -0.32 8.31 -29.79
CA THR A 298 -1.33 7.38 -30.31
C THR A 298 -2.27 8.08 -31.29
N ASN A 299 -2.87 7.32 -32.18
CA ASN A 299 -3.99 7.77 -33.02
C ASN A 299 -5.36 7.48 -32.40
N LEU A 300 -5.44 7.27 -31.10
CA LEU A 300 -6.69 7.10 -30.35
C LEU A 300 -7.59 8.34 -30.48
N ALA A 301 -8.90 8.12 -30.39
CA ALA A 301 -9.89 9.19 -30.48
C ALA A 301 -9.63 10.30 -29.43
N PRO A 302 -9.80 11.59 -29.77
CA PRO A 302 -9.53 12.71 -28.84
C PRO A 302 -10.31 12.65 -27.52
N ARG A 303 -11.52 12.06 -27.55
CA ARG A 303 -12.31 11.85 -26.32
C ARG A 303 -11.66 10.85 -25.37
N LEU A 304 -11.09 9.77 -25.92
CA LEU A 304 -10.39 8.77 -25.13
C LEU A 304 -9.08 9.32 -24.57
N LYS A 305 -8.31 10.05 -25.36
CA LYS A 305 -7.10 10.75 -24.88
C LYS A 305 -7.40 11.69 -23.72
N ARG A 306 -8.49 12.47 -23.80
CA ARG A 306 -8.90 13.32 -22.68
C ARG A 306 -9.30 12.53 -21.44
N ALA A 307 -10.03 11.43 -21.60
CA ALA A 307 -10.37 10.58 -20.47
C ALA A 307 -9.13 10.00 -19.78
N LEU A 308 -8.10 9.62 -20.55
CA LEU A 308 -6.81 9.17 -20.01
C LEU A 308 -6.05 10.30 -19.29
N ALA A 309 -6.05 11.51 -19.84
CA ALA A 309 -5.41 12.67 -19.25
C ALA A 309 -6.10 13.17 -17.96
N ASP A 310 -7.41 12.92 -17.83
CA ASP A 310 -8.20 13.30 -16.64
C ASP A 310 -7.94 12.37 -15.43
N VAL A 311 -7.27 11.21 -15.62
CA VAL A 311 -6.98 10.30 -14.51
C VAL A 311 -6.00 10.95 -13.54
N ARG A 312 -6.43 11.11 -12.29
CA ARG A 312 -5.55 11.60 -11.22
C ARG A 312 -4.64 10.49 -10.74
N MET A 313 -3.38 10.83 -10.51
CA MET A 313 -2.38 9.90 -10.00
C MET A 313 -2.00 10.26 -8.56
N THR A 314 -1.86 9.26 -7.72
CA THR A 314 -1.49 9.45 -6.31
C THR A 314 0.02 9.52 -6.17
N PRO A 315 0.58 10.68 -5.77
CA PRO A 315 1.99 10.74 -5.36
C PRO A 315 2.20 9.84 -4.15
N ALA A 316 3.25 9.03 -4.18
CA ALA A 316 3.56 8.14 -3.08
C ALA A 316 5.07 8.02 -2.89
N ILE A 317 5.51 7.99 -1.62
CA ILE A 317 6.90 7.74 -1.25
C ILE A 317 6.98 6.66 -0.19
N LYS A 318 8.08 5.93 -0.23
CA LYS A 318 8.52 5.10 0.90
C LYS A 318 10.00 5.31 1.19
N VAL A 319 10.35 5.11 2.46
CA VAL A 319 11.75 5.00 2.91
C VAL A 319 11.87 3.70 3.68
N GLY A 320 12.77 2.82 3.27
CA GLY A 320 13.12 1.59 3.97
C GLY A 320 14.41 1.74 4.74
N LEU A 321 14.43 1.23 5.98
CA LEU A 321 15.60 1.17 6.84
C LEU A 321 15.73 -0.23 7.42
N GLN A 322 16.92 -0.82 7.32
CA GLN A 322 17.22 -2.08 8.02
C GLN A 322 17.55 -1.79 9.48
N GLY A 323 16.92 -2.51 10.41
CA GLY A 323 17.29 -2.51 11.82
C GLY A 323 18.65 -3.20 12.05
N ARG A 324 19.39 -2.76 13.08
CA ARG A 324 20.59 -3.48 13.53
C ARG A 324 20.20 -4.75 14.29
N THR A 325 19.11 -4.67 15.02
CA THR A 325 18.36 -5.78 15.61
C THR A 325 16.88 -5.56 15.34
N ARG A 326 16.03 -6.42 15.84
CA ARG A 326 14.57 -6.18 15.86
C ARG A 326 14.17 -5.47 17.16
N PHE A 327 14.81 -4.33 17.44
CA PHE A 327 14.62 -3.55 18.67
C PHE A 327 13.15 -3.23 18.98
N TRP A 328 12.31 -3.11 17.95
CA TRP A 328 10.87 -2.88 18.11
C TRP A 328 10.13 -4.09 18.72
N GLU A 329 10.67 -5.32 18.56
CA GLU A 329 10.17 -6.52 19.23
C GLU A 329 10.73 -6.62 20.65
N GLU A 330 12.04 -6.36 20.80
CA GLU A 330 12.79 -6.55 22.03
C GLU A 330 12.45 -5.50 23.11
N GLU A 331 12.23 -4.24 22.70
CA GLU A 331 12.05 -3.12 23.61
C GLU A 331 10.58 -2.66 23.71
N ASP A 332 9.84 -2.69 22.59
CA ASP A 332 8.50 -2.12 22.48
C ASP A 332 7.39 -3.16 22.30
N GLU A 333 7.73 -4.45 22.26
CA GLU A 333 6.78 -5.56 22.07
C GLU A 333 5.94 -5.43 20.78
N ILE A 334 6.51 -4.85 19.72
CA ILE A 334 5.81 -4.61 18.46
C ILE A 334 6.08 -5.76 17.49
N TYR A 335 5.04 -6.48 17.12
CA TYR A 335 5.06 -7.57 16.13
C TYR A 335 4.15 -7.18 14.96
N GLY A 336 4.73 -6.54 13.94
CA GLY A 336 3.98 -5.99 12.82
C GLY A 336 3.19 -4.73 13.17
N GLY A 337 2.33 -4.30 12.26
CA GLY A 337 1.48 -3.12 12.44
C GLY A 337 2.16 -1.78 12.12
N ILE A 338 1.54 -0.69 12.55
CA ILE A 338 1.92 0.67 12.17
C ILE A 338 1.97 1.57 13.40
N SER A 339 3.11 2.23 13.62
CA SER A 339 3.23 3.35 14.55
C SER A 339 3.10 4.68 13.80
N TRP A 340 2.54 5.68 14.47
CA TRP A 340 2.17 6.95 13.87
C TRP A 340 2.81 8.13 14.59
N THR A 341 3.22 9.14 13.81
CA THR A 341 3.80 10.38 14.31
C THR A 341 3.26 11.58 13.54
N THR A 342 3.14 12.71 14.22
CA THR A 342 2.78 13.99 13.58
C THR A 342 3.93 14.64 12.81
N THR A 343 5.11 14.00 12.76
CA THR A 343 6.22 14.46 11.92
C THR A 343 5.94 14.21 10.43
N PRO A 344 6.69 14.83 9.50
CA PRO A 344 6.50 14.59 8.08
C PRO A 344 6.61 13.13 7.61
N SER A 345 7.24 12.24 8.38
CA SER A 345 7.31 10.81 8.07
C SER A 345 5.97 10.10 8.21
N SER A 346 5.07 10.64 9.03
CA SER A 346 3.72 10.19 9.33
C SER A 346 3.64 8.82 10.02
N GLN A 347 4.38 7.81 9.57
CA GLN A 347 4.20 6.45 10.03
C GLN A 347 5.45 5.58 9.82
N ILE A 348 5.60 4.58 10.69
CA ILE A 348 6.53 3.48 10.54
C ILE A 348 5.74 2.17 10.47
N TRP A 349 6.04 1.33 9.48
CA TRP A 349 5.46 0.01 9.32
C TRP A 349 6.49 -1.04 9.70
N TYR A 350 6.10 -1.94 10.56
CA TYR A 350 6.96 -3.02 11.04
C TYR A 350 6.73 -4.28 10.22
N PRO A 351 7.79 -5.08 9.97
CA PRO A 351 7.65 -6.33 9.23
C PRO A 351 6.72 -7.31 9.95
N SER A 352 5.91 -8.02 9.18
CA SER A 352 5.02 -9.08 9.66
C SER A 352 5.57 -10.48 9.39
N GLU A 353 6.81 -10.56 8.97
CA GLU A 353 7.56 -11.78 8.66
C GLU A 353 8.75 -11.96 9.62
N ASP A 354 9.27 -13.17 9.66
CA ASP A 354 10.53 -13.56 10.31
C ASP A 354 10.66 -13.03 11.76
N PHE A 355 9.59 -13.16 12.57
CA PHE A 355 9.65 -12.76 13.98
C PHE A 355 10.79 -13.43 14.73
N ASN A 356 11.45 -12.69 15.62
CA ASN A 356 12.66 -13.08 16.34
C ASN A 356 13.89 -13.33 15.44
N ALA A 357 13.87 -12.98 14.17
CA ALA A 357 15.10 -12.96 13.37
C ALA A 357 16.07 -11.89 13.89
N PRO A 358 17.37 -11.99 13.60
CA PRO A 358 18.37 -11.05 14.11
C PRO A 358 18.19 -9.62 13.57
N THR A 359 17.49 -9.44 12.45
CA THR A 359 17.26 -8.15 11.80
C THR A 359 15.96 -8.17 11.02
N GLY A 360 15.57 -7.03 10.44
CA GLY A 360 14.40 -6.86 9.59
C GLY A 360 14.42 -5.50 8.92
N VAL A 361 13.50 -5.26 7.98
CA VAL A 361 13.37 -3.99 7.26
C VAL A 361 12.11 -3.26 7.67
N LEU A 362 12.26 -2.04 8.18
CA LEU A 362 11.18 -1.13 8.49
C LEU A 362 10.80 -0.31 7.26
N THR A 363 9.51 -0.12 6.98
CA THR A 363 9.09 1.02 6.18
C THR A 363 9.05 2.25 7.09
N ALA A 364 10.17 2.97 7.13
CA ALA A 364 10.44 4.06 8.09
C ALA A 364 9.74 5.38 7.76
N ALA A 365 9.16 5.49 6.58
CA ALA A 365 8.23 6.54 6.18
C ALA A 365 7.37 6.05 5.02
N TYR A 366 6.10 6.40 5.05
CA TYR A 366 5.17 6.18 3.94
C TYR A 366 4.18 7.33 3.87
N ASN A 367 4.25 8.08 2.78
CA ASN A 367 3.38 9.22 2.54
C ASN A 367 2.73 9.11 1.17
N ARG A 368 1.50 9.62 1.05
CA ARG A 368 0.69 9.65 -0.16
C ARG A 368 -0.02 11.00 -0.31
N GLY A 369 -0.62 11.24 -1.48
CA GLY A 369 -1.31 12.50 -1.77
C GLY A 369 -0.40 13.72 -1.63
N ASP A 370 -0.89 14.80 -1.06
CA ASP A 370 -0.13 16.05 -0.89
C ASP A 370 1.14 15.88 -0.06
N ALA A 371 1.06 15.11 1.01
CA ALA A 371 2.22 14.77 1.84
C ALA A 371 3.25 13.97 1.03
N GLY A 372 2.80 12.98 0.24
CA GLY A 372 3.66 12.20 -0.66
C GLY A 372 4.30 13.06 -1.75
N TYR A 373 3.55 14.01 -2.31
CA TYR A 373 4.07 14.96 -3.28
C TYR A 373 5.21 15.80 -2.69
N ARG A 374 4.96 16.48 -1.57
CA ARG A 374 5.95 17.34 -0.89
C ARG A 374 7.19 16.56 -0.45
N TYR A 375 7.01 15.42 0.21
CA TYR A 375 8.13 14.59 0.66
C TYR A 375 8.96 14.08 -0.53
N GLY A 376 8.30 13.72 -1.63
CA GLY A 376 8.93 13.25 -2.86
C GLY A 376 9.82 14.30 -3.55
N THR A 377 9.52 15.61 -3.41
CA THR A 377 10.36 16.69 -3.98
C THR A 377 11.73 16.79 -3.29
N TRP A 378 11.91 16.21 -2.11
CA TRP A 378 13.16 16.26 -1.39
C TRP A 378 14.20 15.29 -1.97
N SER A 379 15.47 15.64 -1.81
CA SER A 379 16.56 14.72 -2.15
C SER A 379 16.49 13.45 -1.30
N GLN A 380 17.02 12.35 -1.82
CA GLN A 380 17.08 11.07 -1.09
C GLN A 380 17.65 11.22 0.32
N ALA A 381 18.78 11.93 0.45
CA ALA A 381 19.40 12.18 1.74
C ALA A 381 18.48 12.95 2.72
N ARG A 382 17.67 13.89 2.20
CA ARG A 382 16.70 14.62 3.03
C ARG A 382 15.54 13.71 3.45
N ARG A 383 15.03 12.87 2.55
CA ARG A 383 13.96 11.90 2.87
C ARG A 383 14.40 10.95 3.98
N ILE A 384 15.62 10.39 3.89
CA ILE A 384 16.20 9.51 4.91
C ILE A 384 16.35 10.24 6.25
N ARG A 385 16.91 11.46 6.26
CA ARG A 385 17.01 12.25 7.50
C ARG A 385 15.68 12.54 8.17
N GLN A 386 14.62 12.77 7.38
CA GLN A 386 13.27 12.97 7.95
C GLN A 386 12.68 11.67 8.47
N ALA A 387 12.92 10.55 7.83
CA ALA A 387 12.52 9.23 8.34
C ALA A 387 13.21 8.92 9.68
N LEU A 388 14.51 9.21 9.80
CA LEU A 388 15.23 9.09 11.07
C LEU A 388 14.61 9.99 12.16
N ARG A 389 14.33 11.26 11.86
CA ARG A 389 13.68 12.17 12.82
C ARG A 389 12.29 11.72 13.25
N GLY A 390 11.51 11.15 12.31
CA GLY A 390 10.20 10.55 12.62
C GLY A 390 10.35 9.37 13.56
N GLY A 391 11.34 8.52 13.31
CA GLY A 391 11.64 7.37 14.17
C GLY A 391 12.07 7.75 15.58
N GLU A 392 12.85 8.82 15.73
CA GLU A 392 13.27 9.33 17.06
C GLU A 392 12.10 9.81 17.94
N THR A 393 10.96 10.17 17.37
CA THR A 393 9.75 10.50 18.12
C THR A 393 8.98 9.29 18.62
N LEU A 394 9.31 8.11 18.12
CA LEU A 394 8.64 6.84 18.43
C LEU A 394 9.54 5.91 19.25
N HIS A 395 10.84 5.89 18.94
CA HIS A 395 11.82 4.99 19.56
C HIS A 395 13.04 5.77 20.03
N ASN A 396 13.44 5.57 21.26
CA ASN A 396 14.65 6.20 21.79
C ASN A 396 15.89 5.73 21.01
N ASP A 397 16.81 6.66 20.71
CA ASP A 397 18.06 6.37 20.00
C ASP A 397 17.87 5.66 18.64
N TYR A 398 16.75 5.93 17.96
CA TYR A 398 16.37 5.26 16.72
C TYR A 398 17.46 5.28 15.65
N ALA A 399 18.12 6.44 15.43
CA ALA A 399 19.17 6.57 14.43
C ALA A 399 20.36 5.63 14.70
N SER A 400 20.62 5.28 15.95
CA SER A 400 21.68 4.34 16.32
C SER A 400 21.28 2.88 16.11
N LYS A 401 19.98 2.59 16.05
CA LYS A 401 19.39 1.25 15.94
C LYS A 401 19.16 0.79 14.50
N VAL A 402 19.41 1.67 13.51
CA VAL A 402 19.19 1.36 12.09
C VAL A 402 20.45 1.61 11.25
N TYR A 403 20.52 1.05 10.06
CA TYR A 403 21.56 1.28 9.07
C TYR A 403 21.14 2.41 8.11
N ALA A 404 21.42 3.66 8.47
CA ALA A 404 21.06 4.82 7.67
C ALA A 404 21.79 4.92 6.32
N ASP A 405 22.99 4.35 6.22
CA ASP A 405 23.84 4.27 5.01
C ASP A 405 23.35 3.19 4.01
N ALA A 406 22.55 2.24 4.48
CA ALA A 406 21.92 1.20 3.67
C ALA A 406 20.43 1.49 3.38
N ALA A 407 19.97 2.72 3.60
CA ALA A 407 18.58 3.12 3.38
C ALA A 407 18.18 3.07 1.90
N MET A 408 16.95 2.65 1.64
CA MET A 408 16.30 2.76 0.32
C MET A 408 15.17 3.78 0.37
N THR A 409 15.01 4.56 -0.69
CA THR A 409 13.87 5.49 -0.80
C THR A 409 13.39 5.57 -2.23
N ILE A 410 12.07 5.54 -2.39
CA ILE A 410 11.39 5.67 -3.66
C ILE A 410 10.38 6.81 -3.59
N ALA A 411 10.24 7.56 -4.67
CA ALA A 411 9.17 8.52 -4.92
C ALA A 411 8.56 8.18 -6.27
N TRP A 412 7.43 7.49 -6.25
CA TRP A 412 6.80 6.89 -7.42
C TRP A 412 6.43 7.89 -8.50
N GLN A 413 6.09 9.13 -8.12
CA GLN A 413 5.80 10.22 -9.06
C GLN A 413 7.01 10.68 -9.88
N TYR A 414 8.22 10.29 -9.49
CA TYR A 414 9.46 10.60 -10.21
C TYR A 414 10.16 9.37 -10.77
N MET A 415 9.52 8.20 -10.65
CA MET A 415 10.03 6.99 -11.28
C MET A 415 9.68 6.99 -12.77
N PRO A 416 10.65 6.74 -13.64
CA PRO A 416 10.41 6.70 -15.09
C PRO A 416 9.25 5.74 -15.42
N GLY A 417 8.28 6.21 -16.18
CA GLY A 417 7.14 5.41 -16.65
C GLY A 417 6.00 5.22 -15.66
N GLN A 418 6.11 5.66 -14.39
CA GLN A 418 5.08 5.44 -13.37
C GLN A 418 4.15 6.63 -13.18
N VAL A 419 4.66 7.85 -13.13
CA VAL A 419 3.87 9.10 -12.95
C VAL A 419 2.95 9.04 -11.72
N GLY A 420 3.40 8.41 -10.64
CA GLY A 420 2.64 8.21 -9.39
C GLY A 420 2.66 6.76 -8.92
N GLY A 421 2.10 6.52 -7.75
CA GLY A 421 1.98 5.18 -7.17
C GLY A 421 0.81 4.38 -7.74
N TRP A 422 -0.34 5.02 -7.94
CA TRP A 422 -1.58 4.42 -8.44
C TRP A 422 -2.59 5.50 -8.86
N GLY A 423 -3.71 5.10 -9.46
CA GLY A 423 -4.85 5.97 -9.73
C GLY A 423 -5.57 6.36 -8.44
N ASP A 424 -6.02 7.62 -8.35
CA ASP A 424 -6.69 8.13 -7.15
C ASP A 424 -8.03 7.43 -6.90
N GLU A 425 -8.09 6.65 -5.82
CA GLU A 425 -9.29 5.93 -5.38
C GLU A 425 -10.36 6.84 -4.76
N THR A 426 -9.99 8.06 -4.33
CA THR A 426 -10.89 8.98 -3.64
C THR A 426 -11.57 9.98 -4.58
N TYR A 427 -11.17 10.02 -5.85
CA TYR A 427 -11.71 10.97 -6.80
C TYR A 427 -13.13 10.60 -7.22
N ILE A 428 -14.10 11.46 -6.93
CA ILE A 428 -15.55 11.23 -7.12
C ILE A 428 -15.91 10.79 -8.55
N ASN A 429 -15.17 11.27 -9.55
CA ASN A 429 -15.41 10.98 -10.95
C ASN A 429 -14.65 9.76 -11.48
N GLN A 430 -13.90 9.03 -10.65
CA GLN A 430 -13.05 7.93 -11.10
C GLN A 430 -13.88 6.82 -11.79
N ALA A 431 -15.04 6.48 -11.27
CA ALA A 431 -15.94 5.51 -11.91
C ALA A 431 -16.45 5.99 -13.28
N GLU A 432 -16.66 7.30 -13.46
CA GLU A 432 -17.05 7.88 -14.74
C GLU A 432 -15.86 7.88 -15.72
N ILE A 433 -14.67 8.23 -15.26
CA ILE A 433 -13.43 8.16 -16.06
C ILE A 433 -13.20 6.73 -16.52
N TYR A 434 -13.28 5.75 -15.60
CA TYR A 434 -13.18 4.33 -15.93
C TYR A 434 -14.18 3.94 -17.03
N ARG A 435 -15.48 4.29 -16.89
CA ARG A 435 -16.49 3.98 -17.90
C ARG A 435 -16.19 4.65 -19.25
N ARG A 436 -15.67 5.87 -19.27
CA ARG A 436 -15.24 6.53 -20.51
C ARG A 436 -14.10 5.79 -21.19
N ILE A 437 -13.08 5.41 -20.45
CA ILE A 437 -11.94 4.66 -20.99
C ILE A 437 -12.40 3.30 -21.57
N THR A 438 -13.27 2.59 -20.86
CA THR A 438 -13.70 1.24 -21.27
C THR A 438 -14.73 1.23 -22.37
N ASN A 439 -15.60 2.27 -22.50
CA ASN A 439 -16.69 2.33 -23.47
C ASN A 439 -16.37 3.11 -24.75
N LEU A 440 -15.30 3.90 -24.77
CA LEU A 440 -14.95 4.65 -25.98
C LEU A 440 -14.27 3.75 -27.03
N PRO A 441 -14.51 4.02 -28.32
CA PRO A 441 -13.84 3.29 -29.41
C PRO A 441 -12.32 3.39 -29.28
N ARG A 442 -11.63 2.25 -29.24
CA ARG A 442 -10.18 2.13 -29.09
C ARG A 442 -9.51 1.29 -30.18
N GLY A 443 -10.29 0.74 -31.10
CA GLY A 443 -9.77 -0.15 -32.13
C GLY A 443 -9.23 -1.45 -31.52
N ARG A 444 -8.00 -1.79 -31.83
CA ARG A 444 -7.28 -2.99 -31.35
C ARG A 444 -6.34 -2.70 -30.18
N VAL A 445 -6.46 -1.50 -29.55
CA VAL A 445 -5.70 -1.11 -28.37
C VAL A 445 -6.57 -1.28 -27.12
N TYR A 446 -6.08 -1.97 -26.13
CA TYR A 446 -6.74 -2.25 -24.86
C TYR A 446 -5.90 -1.70 -23.70
N PHE A 447 -6.49 -1.60 -22.52
CA PHE A 447 -5.83 -1.09 -21.33
C PHE A 447 -5.99 -2.08 -20.18
N ALA A 448 -4.93 -2.24 -19.38
CA ALA A 448 -4.95 -3.03 -18.15
C ALA A 448 -4.03 -2.39 -17.11
N GLY A 449 -4.33 -2.60 -15.85
CA GLY A 449 -3.64 -2.03 -14.70
C GLY A 449 -4.65 -1.55 -13.66
N ASP A 450 -4.20 -1.29 -12.44
CA ASP A 450 -5.07 -0.81 -11.37
C ASP A 450 -5.76 0.51 -11.73
N THR A 451 -5.05 1.42 -12.39
CA THR A 451 -5.56 2.72 -12.85
C THR A 451 -6.64 2.62 -13.92
N TYR A 452 -6.76 1.48 -14.57
CA TYR A 452 -7.77 1.16 -15.59
C TYR A 452 -8.86 0.22 -15.06
N SER A 453 -8.94 0.03 -13.76
CA SER A 453 -9.87 -0.87 -13.09
C SER A 453 -10.91 -0.14 -12.25
N GLN A 454 -11.84 -0.90 -11.69
CA GLN A 454 -12.79 -0.39 -10.69
C GLN A 454 -12.21 -0.39 -9.27
N VAL A 455 -11.00 -0.95 -9.09
CA VAL A 455 -10.32 -1.08 -7.80
C VAL A 455 -8.92 -0.46 -7.90
N PRO A 456 -8.82 0.87 -8.15
CA PRO A 456 -7.54 1.55 -8.26
C PRO A 456 -6.75 1.46 -6.95
N GLY A 457 -5.41 1.46 -7.05
CA GLY A 457 -4.53 1.35 -5.90
C GLY A 457 -4.29 -0.07 -5.39
N TRP A 458 -4.90 -1.08 -6.00
CA TRP A 458 -4.78 -2.48 -5.62
C TRP A 458 -4.37 -3.37 -6.80
N GLN A 459 -3.52 -4.36 -6.54
CA GLN A 459 -3.13 -5.35 -7.55
C GLN A 459 -4.32 -6.20 -8.05
N GLU A 460 -5.37 -6.35 -7.22
CA GLU A 460 -6.64 -6.96 -7.64
C GLU A 460 -7.16 -6.32 -8.92
N GLY A 461 -7.23 -4.99 -8.95
CA GLY A 461 -7.67 -4.25 -10.13
C GLY A 461 -6.77 -4.48 -11.36
N SER A 462 -5.47 -4.70 -11.14
CA SER A 462 -4.55 -5.02 -12.25
C SER A 462 -4.85 -6.39 -12.84
N VAL A 463 -5.12 -7.39 -12.00
CA VAL A 463 -5.45 -8.76 -12.45
C VAL A 463 -6.80 -8.78 -13.17
N ASP A 464 -7.82 -8.15 -12.58
CA ASP A 464 -9.16 -8.10 -13.16
C ASP A 464 -9.18 -7.38 -14.51
N SER A 465 -8.56 -6.21 -14.60
CA SER A 465 -8.51 -5.45 -15.85
C SER A 465 -7.75 -6.19 -16.95
N ALA A 466 -6.69 -6.93 -16.59
CA ALA A 466 -5.97 -7.79 -17.54
C ALA A 466 -6.84 -8.94 -18.06
N ARG A 467 -7.54 -9.64 -17.16
CA ARG A 467 -8.51 -10.71 -17.53
C ARG A 467 -9.61 -10.17 -18.46
N LEU A 468 -10.17 -9.00 -18.15
CA LEU A 468 -11.20 -8.36 -18.96
C LEU A 468 -10.69 -7.92 -20.34
N ALA A 469 -9.47 -7.36 -20.41
CA ALA A 469 -8.86 -7.00 -21.69
C ALA A 469 -8.70 -8.24 -22.59
N ILE A 470 -8.18 -9.35 -22.04
CA ILE A 470 -8.02 -10.62 -22.76
C ILE A 470 -9.38 -11.18 -23.18
N ALA A 471 -10.37 -11.23 -22.28
CA ALA A 471 -11.71 -11.71 -22.59
C ALA A 471 -12.38 -10.87 -23.69
N SER A 472 -12.19 -9.54 -23.66
CA SER A 472 -12.68 -8.64 -24.72
C SER A 472 -12.04 -8.93 -26.08
N ILE A 473 -10.73 -9.19 -26.11
CA ILE A 473 -10.01 -9.56 -27.34
C ILE A 473 -10.56 -10.87 -27.89
N LEU A 474 -10.70 -11.90 -27.05
CA LEU A 474 -11.12 -13.23 -27.48
C LEU A 474 -12.58 -13.30 -27.94
N SER A 475 -13.46 -12.56 -27.28
CA SER A 475 -14.90 -12.57 -27.57
C SER A 475 -15.33 -11.53 -28.61
N GLY A 476 -14.50 -10.51 -28.85
CA GLY A 476 -14.88 -9.35 -29.66
C GLY A 476 -15.90 -8.42 -28.95
N LYS A 477 -16.19 -8.67 -27.64
CA LYS A 477 -17.12 -7.88 -26.84
C LYS A 477 -16.39 -6.75 -26.12
N PRO A 478 -17.06 -5.63 -25.80
CA PRO A 478 -16.46 -4.58 -24.97
C PRO A 478 -16.19 -5.08 -23.54
N SER A 479 -15.16 -4.54 -22.88
CA SER A 479 -14.77 -4.92 -21.51
C SER A 479 -15.83 -4.63 -20.44
N THR A 480 -16.88 -3.89 -20.78
CA THR A 480 -18.04 -3.60 -19.92
C THR A 480 -19.22 -4.54 -20.14
N ASP A 481 -19.08 -5.55 -21.01
CA ASP A 481 -20.14 -6.55 -21.22
C ASP A 481 -20.27 -7.41 -19.94
N PRO A 482 -21.48 -7.49 -19.33
CA PRO A 482 -21.69 -8.24 -18.08
C PRO A 482 -21.43 -9.75 -18.23
N ASP A 483 -21.48 -10.28 -19.44
CA ASP A 483 -21.21 -11.71 -19.70
C ASP A 483 -19.70 -12.05 -19.67
N LEU A 484 -18.82 -11.08 -19.43
CA LEU A 484 -17.38 -11.29 -19.29
C LEU A 484 -16.93 -11.49 -17.82
N TYR A 485 -17.84 -11.30 -16.86
CA TYR A 485 -17.59 -11.47 -15.42
C TYR A 485 -18.00 -12.85 -14.92
#